data_ea780e852c7963f384e62c71fc49b7b3
#
_entry.id   ea780e852c7963f384e62c71fc49b7b3
#
_cell.length_a   1.000
_cell.length_b   1.000
_cell.length_c   1.000
_cell.angle_alpha   90.00
_cell.angle_beta   90.00
_cell.angle_gamma   90.00
#
_symmetry.space_group_name_H-M   'P 1'
#
loop_
_entity.id
_entity.type
_entity.pdbx_description
1 polymer ?
#
loop_
_entity_poly.entity_id
_entity_poly.type
_entity_poly.pdbx_seq_one_letter_code
_entity_poly.pdbx_strand_id
1 'polypeptide(L)'
;MKKIGQNINSTKNLKKIDSTAILVLQNGKFFKGVGLGYKGTATGEVCFNTSITGYQEIISDPSYADQIINFTFPHVGNVGTNKEDHESDKIWTKGVIINTEITNPSNYRSLKHLDQWLKKNKIVGITGIDTRNLTNFIRDRGAPKGTISFYNKNKLNIKKLVKITNKWSGLKNLDLAKLVSTKKNYLWQDYKTWKKENGYLKNKKKILHVVAIDYGIKKNILRYFSDFNC
;
A
#
# COMPACT_ATOMS: atom_id res chain seq x y z
N MET A 1 -34.43 -47.30 -18.91
CA MET A 1 -33.32 -46.44 -18.53
C MET A 1 -33.34 -45.14 -19.35
N LYS A 2 -33.87 -44.05 -18.78
CA LYS A 2 -33.93 -42.73 -19.44
C LYS A 2 -32.72 -41.92 -19.03
N LYS A 3 -31.92 -41.46 -20.02
CA LYS A 3 -30.79 -40.53 -19.81
C LYS A 3 -31.35 -39.16 -19.47
N ILE A 4 -31.05 -38.65 -18.29
CA ILE A 4 -31.28 -37.27 -17.90
C ILE A 4 -30.03 -36.50 -18.30
N GLY A 5 -30.13 -35.80 -19.44
CA GLY A 5 -29.13 -34.79 -19.83
C GLY A 5 -29.47 -33.47 -19.15
N GLN A 6 -28.73 -33.10 -18.13
CA GLN A 6 -28.82 -31.74 -17.57
C GLN A 6 -27.92 -30.81 -18.37
N ASN A 7 -28.57 -29.93 -19.12
CA ASN A 7 -27.95 -28.72 -19.71
C ASN A 7 -27.57 -27.77 -18.58
N ILE A 8 -26.27 -27.70 -18.27
CA ILE A 8 -25.74 -26.63 -17.42
C ILE A 8 -25.20 -25.53 -18.34
N ASN A 9 -26.08 -24.78 -18.96
CA ASN A 9 -25.77 -23.51 -19.59
C ASN A 9 -26.35 -22.38 -18.73
N SER A 10 -25.65 -22.03 -17.62
CA SER A 10 -25.85 -20.77 -16.95
C SER A 10 -24.48 -20.07 -16.80
N THR A 11 -23.94 -19.62 -17.94
CA THR A 11 -22.95 -18.53 -17.90
C THR A 11 -23.71 -17.26 -17.51
N LYS A 12 -23.86 -17.05 -16.19
CA LYS A 12 -24.28 -15.77 -15.65
C LYS A 12 -23.38 -14.68 -16.29
N ASN A 13 -24.00 -13.71 -16.95
CA ASN A 13 -23.37 -12.49 -17.43
C ASN A 13 -22.62 -11.79 -16.29
N LEU A 14 -21.35 -12.14 -16.08
CA LEU A 14 -20.45 -11.36 -15.27
C LEU A 14 -20.33 -10.02 -15.98
N LYS A 15 -20.93 -8.97 -15.40
CA LYS A 15 -20.75 -7.59 -15.88
C LYS A 15 -19.27 -7.36 -16.06
N LYS A 16 -18.85 -7.17 -17.31
CA LYS A 16 -17.46 -6.86 -17.65
C LYS A 16 -17.13 -5.52 -17.00
N ILE A 17 -16.45 -5.54 -15.86
CA ILE A 17 -16.04 -4.33 -15.17
C ILE A 17 -15.07 -3.61 -16.11
N ASP A 18 -15.46 -2.42 -16.55
CA ASP A 18 -14.61 -1.58 -17.39
C ASP A 18 -13.35 -1.21 -16.62
N SER A 19 -12.20 -1.68 -17.08
CA SER A 19 -10.93 -1.35 -16.46
C SER A 19 -10.63 0.14 -16.61
N THR A 20 -10.30 0.80 -15.49
CA THR A 20 -9.92 2.21 -15.45
C THR A 20 -8.47 2.40 -15.03
N ALA A 21 -7.77 1.32 -14.71
CA ALA A 21 -6.34 1.33 -14.37
C ALA A 21 -5.63 0.12 -14.94
N ILE A 22 -4.31 0.24 -15.05
CA ILE A 22 -3.42 -0.82 -15.49
C ILE A 22 -2.13 -0.79 -14.66
N LEU A 23 -1.64 -1.96 -14.29
CA LEU A 23 -0.27 -2.19 -13.83
C LEU A 23 0.53 -2.75 -15.00
N VAL A 24 1.67 -2.16 -15.31
CA VAL A 24 2.61 -2.64 -16.33
C VAL A 24 3.95 -2.92 -15.67
N LEU A 25 4.52 -4.10 -15.90
CA LEU A 25 5.84 -4.48 -15.42
C LEU A 25 6.92 -4.26 -16.49
N GLN A 26 8.17 -4.17 -16.07
CA GLN A 26 9.34 -3.90 -16.94
C GLN A 26 9.47 -4.87 -18.13
N ASN A 27 9.03 -6.13 -17.98
CA ASN A 27 9.07 -7.16 -19.02
C ASN A 27 7.87 -7.10 -19.98
N GLY A 28 6.99 -6.10 -19.85
CA GLY A 28 5.79 -5.95 -20.66
C GLY A 28 4.56 -6.72 -20.15
N LYS A 29 4.68 -7.58 -19.12
CA LYS A 29 3.52 -8.19 -18.48
C LYS A 29 2.64 -7.09 -17.88
N PHE A 30 1.33 -7.19 -18.04
CA PHE A 30 0.40 -6.19 -17.50
C PHE A 30 -0.84 -6.82 -16.90
N PHE A 31 -1.46 -6.07 -16.01
CA PHE A 31 -2.71 -6.43 -15.32
C PHE A 31 -3.68 -5.27 -15.44
N LYS A 32 -4.90 -5.53 -15.88
CA LYS A 32 -5.97 -4.55 -15.95
C LYS A 32 -6.84 -4.65 -14.71
N GLY A 33 -7.28 -3.52 -14.18
CA GLY A 33 -8.14 -3.44 -13.01
C GLY A 33 -8.88 -2.11 -12.92
N VAL A 34 -9.42 -1.82 -11.77
CA VAL A 34 -10.13 -0.57 -11.47
C VAL A 34 -9.20 0.36 -10.69
N GLY A 35 -9.17 1.62 -11.09
CA GLY A 35 -8.36 2.64 -10.43
C GLY A 35 -8.87 2.96 -9.03
N LEU A 36 -7.93 3.21 -8.14
CA LEU A 36 -8.13 3.50 -6.74
C LEU A 36 -7.27 4.71 -6.34
N GLY A 37 -7.77 5.55 -5.43
CA GLY A 37 -7.03 6.69 -4.92
C GLY A 37 -6.87 7.81 -5.94
N TYR A 38 -5.65 8.30 -6.11
CA TYR A 38 -5.36 9.45 -6.95
C TYR A 38 -5.26 9.08 -8.43
N LYS A 39 -5.95 9.83 -9.30
CA LYS A 39 -5.83 9.67 -10.76
C LYS A 39 -4.47 10.15 -11.24
N GLY A 40 -3.70 9.25 -11.84
CA GLY A 40 -2.35 9.57 -12.30
C GLY A 40 -1.53 8.33 -12.62
N THR A 41 -0.23 8.52 -12.70
CA THR A 41 0.73 7.45 -12.98
C THR A 41 1.78 7.44 -11.88
N ALA A 42 2.06 6.25 -11.35
CA ALA A 42 3.10 6.03 -10.34
C ALA A 42 4.01 4.88 -10.79
N THR A 43 5.32 5.10 -10.70
CA THR A 43 6.36 4.11 -11.02
C THR A 43 7.18 3.81 -9.77
N GLY A 44 7.50 2.55 -9.55
CA GLY A 44 8.30 2.09 -8.42
C GLY A 44 8.64 0.61 -8.53
N GLU A 45 9.36 0.09 -7.55
CA GLU A 45 9.59 -1.34 -7.40
C GLU A 45 8.33 -2.02 -6.85
N VAL A 46 7.89 -3.10 -7.48
CA VAL A 46 6.70 -3.82 -7.01
C VAL A 46 7.13 -4.89 -6.01
N CYS A 47 6.80 -4.66 -4.76
CA CYS A 47 6.97 -5.63 -3.68
C CYS A 47 5.62 -6.18 -3.21
N PHE A 48 5.60 -7.19 -2.34
CA PHE A 48 4.37 -7.67 -1.71
C PHE A 48 4.47 -7.63 -0.19
N ASN A 49 3.30 -7.53 0.43
CA ASN A 49 3.16 -7.60 1.88
C ASN A 49 2.07 -8.63 2.23
N THR A 50 2.38 -9.51 3.18
CA THR A 50 1.50 -10.63 3.59
C THR A 50 0.73 -10.38 4.88
N SER A 51 0.84 -9.19 5.47
CA SER A 51 0.13 -8.84 6.70
C SER A 51 -1.39 -8.86 6.49
N ILE A 52 -2.09 -9.39 7.46
CA ILE A 52 -3.56 -9.50 7.46
C ILE A 52 -4.20 -8.16 7.82
N THR A 53 -3.52 -7.34 8.63
CA THR A 53 -3.98 -6.04 9.15
C THR A 53 -2.88 -4.99 9.01
N GLY A 54 -3.20 -3.73 9.36
CA GLY A 54 -2.19 -2.68 9.45
C GLY A 54 -1.82 -2.07 8.09
N TYR A 55 -2.72 -2.11 7.12
CA TYR A 55 -2.43 -1.57 5.79
C TYR A 55 -2.13 -0.06 5.79
N GLN A 56 -2.71 0.72 6.71
CA GLN A 56 -2.44 2.15 6.82
C GLN A 56 -1.03 2.39 7.34
N GLU A 57 -0.62 1.64 8.36
CA GLU A 57 0.74 1.63 8.90
C GLU A 57 1.75 1.22 7.82
N ILE A 58 1.47 0.15 7.08
CA ILE A 58 2.32 -0.35 5.99
C ILE A 58 2.50 0.72 4.91
N ILE A 59 1.40 1.37 4.45
CA ILE A 59 1.47 2.42 3.42
C ILE A 59 2.24 3.65 3.91
N SER A 60 2.19 3.95 5.21
CA SER A 60 2.88 5.09 5.82
C SER A 60 4.30 4.78 6.32
N ASP A 61 4.74 3.53 6.21
CA ASP A 61 6.08 3.11 6.64
C ASP A 61 7.16 3.63 5.68
N PRO A 62 8.16 4.37 6.16
CA PRO A 62 9.28 4.86 5.34
C PRO A 62 10.07 3.77 4.61
N SER A 63 10.02 2.53 5.11
CA SER A 63 10.70 1.37 4.48
C SER A 63 10.18 1.07 3.06
N TYR A 64 8.97 1.54 2.72
CA TYR A 64 8.39 1.39 1.38
C TYR A 64 8.63 2.60 0.46
N ALA A 65 9.66 3.40 0.75
CA ALA A 65 10.02 4.51 -0.13
C ALA A 65 10.30 4.01 -1.56
N ASP A 66 9.70 4.70 -2.53
CA ASP A 66 9.77 4.38 -3.98
C ASP A 66 9.26 2.98 -4.38
N GLN A 67 8.47 2.33 -3.52
CA GLN A 67 7.86 1.03 -3.82
C GLN A 67 6.35 1.11 -4.10
N ILE A 68 5.86 0.12 -4.84
CA ILE A 68 4.44 -0.16 -5.06
C ILE A 68 4.12 -1.44 -4.32
N ILE A 69 3.20 -1.38 -3.35
CA ILE A 69 2.90 -2.49 -2.46
C ILE A 69 1.75 -3.32 -3.01
N ASN A 70 2.01 -4.59 -3.28
CA ASN A 70 1.00 -5.60 -3.58
C ASN A 70 0.53 -6.26 -2.28
N PHE A 71 -0.69 -5.97 -1.84
CA PHE A 71 -1.29 -6.60 -0.67
C PHE A 71 -1.83 -7.97 -1.03
N THR A 72 -1.33 -9.01 -0.34
CA THR A 72 -1.79 -10.38 -0.57
C THR A 72 -3.11 -10.69 0.12
N PHE A 73 -3.40 -9.98 1.23
CA PHE A 73 -4.67 -10.12 1.94
C PHE A 73 -5.80 -9.40 1.18
N PRO A 74 -6.93 -10.08 0.92
CA PRO A 74 -7.95 -9.53 0.03
C PRO A 74 -8.78 -8.40 0.64
N HIS A 75 -9.00 -8.39 1.96
CA HIS A 75 -9.91 -7.45 2.62
C HIS A 75 -9.21 -6.16 3.10
N VAL A 76 -8.48 -5.51 2.22
CA VAL A 76 -7.84 -4.22 2.51
C VAL A 76 -8.88 -3.11 2.47
N GLY A 77 -8.88 -2.23 3.48
CA GLY A 77 -9.80 -1.09 3.58
C GLY A 77 -11.00 -1.32 4.49
N ASN A 78 -11.25 -2.54 4.93
CA ASN A 78 -12.40 -2.91 5.77
C ASN A 78 -12.44 -2.21 7.15
N VAL A 79 -11.31 -1.80 7.70
CA VAL A 79 -11.21 -1.01 8.95
C VAL A 79 -11.18 0.49 8.73
N GLY A 80 -11.21 0.96 7.47
CA GLY A 80 -11.09 2.38 7.14
C GLY A 80 -9.69 2.93 7.42
N THR A 81 -9.60 4.24 7.61
CA THR A 81 -8.36 4.93 8.00
C THR A 81 -8.66 5.93 9.12
N ASN A 82 -7.65 6.22 9.93
CA ASN A 82 -7.74 7.14 11.06
C ASN A 82 -6.50 8.05 11.15
N LYS A 83 -6.39 8.86 12.21
CA LYS A 83 -5.28 9.80 12.41
C LYS A 83 -4.10 9.19 13.15
N GLU A 84 -4.30 8.04 13.78
CA GLU A 84 -3.33 7.47 14.71
C GLU A 84 -2.44 6.40 14.08
N ASP A 85 -2.99 5.60 13.15
CA ASP A 85 -2.32 4.43 12.57
C ASP A 85 -1.34 4.84 11.45
N HIS A 86 -0.37 5.69 11.81
CA HIS A 86 0.70 6.18 10.93
C HIS A 86 2.06 5.87 11.51
N GLU A 87 2.95 5.34 10.66
CA GLU A 87 4.35 5.11 11.00
C GLU A 87 5.25 6.31 10.67
N SER A 88 4.77 7.23 9.83
CA SER A 88 5.45 8.49 9.54
C SER A 88 4.45 9.59 9.13
N ASP A 89 4.87 10.85 9.19
CA ASP A 89 4.02 11.99 8.83
C ASP A 89 3.87 12.15 7.32
N LYS A 90 4.81 11.61 6.56
CA LYS A 90 4.80 11.62 5.09
C LYS A 90 4.63 10.21 4.56
N ILE A 91 3.79 10.05 3.53
CA ILE A 91 3.65 8.78 2.82
C ILE A 91 4.74 8.69 1.75
N TRP A 92 5.51 7.61 1.79
CA TRP A 92 6.64 7.37 0.90
C TRP A 92 6.35 6.35 -0.21
N THR A 93 5.35 5.50 0.02
CA THR A 93 4.87 4.51 -0.95
C THR A 93 4.38 5.19 -2.22
N LYS A 94 4.76 4.67 -3.38
CA LYS A 94 4.34 5.19 -4.70
C LYS A 94 2.95 4.74 -5.11
N GLY A 95 2.55 3.53 -4.74
CA GLY A 95 1.25 3.01 -5.11
C GLY A 95 0.86 1.74 -4.38
N VAL A 96 -0.39 1.34 -4.55
CA VAL A 96 -0.95 0.14 -3.92
C VAL A 96 -1.69 -0.74 -4.91
N ILE A 97 -1.58 -2.05 -4.74
CA ILE A 97 -2.26 -3.08 -5.54
C ILE A 97 -3.08 -3.93 -4.59
N ILE A 98 -4.38 -4.07 -4.88
CA ILE A 98 -5.34 -4.75 -4.03
C ILE A 98 -6.14 -5.75 -4.87
N ASN A 99 -6.50 -6.89 -4.29
CA ASN A 99 -7.23 -7.94 -5.00
C ASN A 99 -8.69 -7.55 -5.29
N THR A 100 -9.44 -7.12 -4.27
CA THR A 100 -10.88 -6.86 -4.35
C THR A 100 -11.20 -5.37 -4.22
N GLU A 101 -12.41 -5.00 -4.58
CA GLU A 101 -12.93 -3.65 -4.30
C GLU A 101 -12.92 -3.36 -2.79
N ILE A 102 -12.67 -2.11 -2.45
CA ILE A 102 -12.69 -1.66 -1.06
C ILE A 102 -14.15 -1.47 -0.64
N THR A 103 -14.55 -2.21 0.38
CA THR A 103 -15.87 -2.06 0.99
C THR A 103 -15.93 -0.84 1.91
N ASN A 104 -17.14 -0.40 2.24
CA ASN A 104 -17.33 0.59 3.30
C ASN A 104 -16.74 0.05 4.62
N PRO A 105 -16.03 0.89 5.36
CA PRO A 105 -15.39 0.45 6.59
C PRO A 105 -16.41 0.10 7.67
N SER A 106 -16.12 -0.98 8.41
CA SER A 106 -16.94 -1.51 9.51
C SER A 106 -16.21 -1.47 10.84
N ASN A 107 -15.44 -0.42 11.10
CA ASN A 107 -14.65 -0.28 12.33
C ASN A 107 -14.93 1.05 13.01
N TYR A 108 -15.11 1.05 14.35
CA TYR A 108 -15.40 2.24 15.15
C TYR A 108 -14.31 3.31 15.10
N ARG A 109 -13.06 2.95 14.76
CA ARG A 109 -11.95 3.89 14.60
C ARG A 109 -11.90 4.54 13.23
N SER A 110 -12.78 4.13 12.30
CA SER A 110 -12.78 4.65 10.94
C SER A 110 -13.19 6.12 10.91
N LEU A 111 -12.32 6.96 10.39
CA LEU A 111 -12.62 8.37 10.11
C LEU A 111 -12.83 8.62 8.63
N LYS A 112 -12.23 7.80 7.76
CA LYS A 112 -12.31 7.94 6.29
C LYS A 112 -12.23 6.58 5.60
N HIS A 113 -12.89 6.51 4.45
CA HIS A 113 -12.72 5.41 3.50
C HIS A 113 -11.29 5.41 2.94
N LEU A 114 -10.68 4.22 2.75
CA LEU A 114 -9.29 4.10 2.28
C LEU A 114 -9.08 4.80 0.92
N ASP A 115 -10.02 4.68 -0.02
CA ASP A 115 -9.93 5.37 -1.31
C ASP A 115 -9.78 6.89 -1.16
N GLN A 116 -10.58 7.50 -0.28
CA GLN A 116 -10.52 8.93 -0.02
C GLN A 116 -9.20 9.33 0.64
N TRP A 117 -8.67 8.47 1.52
CA TRP A 117 -7.39 8.69 2.18
C TRP A 117 -6.22 8.60 1.19
N LEU A 118 -6.20 7.59 0.32
CA LEU A 118 -5.21 7.45 -0.76
C LEU A 118 -5.26 8.66 -1.70
N LYS A 119 -6.46 9.10 -2.10
CA LYS A 119 -6.67 10.27 -2.94
C LYS A 119 -6.12 11.56 -2.32
N LYS A 120 -6.40 11.78 -1.03
CA LYS A 120 -5.88 12.93 -0.28
C LYS A 120 -4.35 12.93 -0.25
N ASN A 121 -3.72 11.76 -0.10
CA ASN A 121 -2.27 11.59 -0.03
C ASN A 121 -1.62 11.44 -1.42
N LYS A 122 -2.38 11.60 -2.51
CA LYS A 122 -1.91 11.49 -3.90
C LYS A 122 -1.29 10.12 -4.23
N ILE A 123 -1.78 9.05 -3.59
CA ILE A 123 -1.34 7.67 -3.84
C ILE A 123 -2.21 7.07 -4.95
N VAL A 124 -1.56 6.56 -5.99
CA VAL A 124 -2.21 5.85 -7.09
C VAL A 124 -2.41 4.39 -6.70
N GLY A 125 -3.59 3.85 -6.92
CA GLY A 125 -3.89 2.45 -6.64
C GLY A 125 -4.59 1.75 -7.79
N ILE A 126 -4.58 0.43 -7.72
CA ILE A 126 -5.33 -0.45 -8.61
C ILE A 126 -5.92 -1.61 -7.82
N THR A 127 -7.18 -1.95 -8.11
CA THR A 127 -7.90 -3.06 -7.52
C THR A 127 -8.44 -4.00 -8.59
N GLY A 128 -8.90 -5.19 -8.20
CA GLY A 128 -9.36 -6.22 -9.15
C GLY A 128 -8.21 -6.97 -9.83
N ILE A 129 -7.03 -7.00 -9.19
CA ILE A 129 -5.85 -7.71 -9.68
C ILE A 129 -5.75 -9.08 -9.00
N ASP A 130 -5.34 -10.10 -9.74
CA ASP A 130 -4.91 -11.36 -9.16
C ASP A 130 -3.57 -11.16 -8.42
N THR A 131 -3.67 -10.70 -7.17
CA THR A 131 -2.52 -10.41 -6.31
C THR A 131 -1.71 -11.66 -5.98
N ARG A 132 -2.34 -12.84 -5.99
CA ARG A 132 -1.65 -14.12 -5.75
C ARG A 132 -0.73 -14.47 -6.93
N ASN A 133 -1.21 -14.33 -8.17
CA ASN A 133 -0.39 -14.54 -9.35
C ASN A 133 0.79 -13.56 -9.39
N LEU A 134 0.54 -12.28 -9.06
CA LEU A 134 1.58 -11.27 -8.99
C LEU A 134 2.59 -11.59 -7.88
N THR A 135 2.14 -12.03 -6.70
CA THR A 135 3.03 -12.44 -5.59
C THR A 135 3.93 -13.61 -5.99
N ASN A 136 3.37 -14.65 -6.63
CA ASN A 136 4.15 -15.77 -7.13
C ASN A 136 5.19 -15.30 -8.15
N PHE A 137 4.81 -14.41 -9.06
CA PHE A 137 5.73 -13.84 -10.03
C PHE A 137 6.91 -13.10 -9.36
N ILE A 138 6.61 -12.29 -8.33
CA ILE A 138 7.64 -11.54 -7.59
C ILE A 138 8.56 -12.50 -6.81
N ARG A 139 7.98 -13.50 -6.14
CA ARG A 139 8.74 -14.52 -5.39
C ARG A 139 9.73 -15.27 -6.29
N ASP A 140 9.28 -15.67 -7.47
CA ASP A 140 10.05 -16.55 -8.34
C ASP A 140 11.10 -15.78 -9.18
N ARG A 141 10.91 -14.46 -9.38
CA ARG A 141 11.72 -13.64 -10.31
C ARG A 141 12.35 -12.40 -9.68
N GLY A 142 12.11 -12.16 -8.40
CA GLY A 142 12.49 -10.92 -7.71
C GLY A 142 11.50 -9.78 -7.94
N ALA A 143 11.69 -8.70 -7.21
CA ALA A 143 10.84 -7.52 -7.25
C ALA A 143 11.06 -6.73 -8.57
N PRO A 144 10.06 -6.66 -9.47
CA PRO A 144 10.20 -5.98 -10.74
C PRO A 144 9.94 -4.48 -10.63
N LYS A 145 10.46 -3.70 -11.56
CA LYS A 145 9.95 -2.35 -11.80
C LYS A 145 8.53 -2.43 -12.34
N GLY A 146 7.65 -1.56 -11.84
CA GLY A 146 6.26 -1.48 -12.31
C GLY A 146 5.75 -0.06 -12.37
N THR A 147 4.74 0.14 -13.20
CA THR A 147 4.02 1.41 -13.32
C THR A 147 2.52 1.15 -13.22
N ILE A 148 1.85 1.78 -12.25
CA ILE A 148 0.39 1.85 -12.20
C ILE A 148 -0.02 3.11 -12.95
N SER A 149 -1.02 3.00 -13.83
CA SER A 149 -1.68 4.16 -14.45
C SER A 149 -3.18 4.07 -14.24
N PHE A 150 -3.73 5.03 -13.49
CA PHE A 150 -5.16 5.27 -13.34
C PHE A 150 -5.55 6.34 -14.36
N TYR A 151 -6.29 5.95 -15.41
CA TYR A 151 -6.49 6.73 -16.62
C TYR A 151 -7.98 6.91 -16.97
N ASN A 152 -8.26 7.84 -17.86
CA ASN A 152 -9.55 7.94 -18.53
C ASN A 152 -9.59 6.97 -19.74
N LYS A 153 -10.72 6.29 -19.98
CA LYS A 153 -10.90 5.15 -20.90
C LYS A 153 -10.23 5.25 -22.28
N ASN A 154 -9.94 6.45 -22.80
CA ASN A 154 -9.46 6.66 -24.17
C ASN A 154 -7.95 6.96 -24.31
N LYS A 155 -7.14 6.84 -23.26
CA LYS A 155 -5.73 7.28 -23.28
C LYS A 155 -4.71 6.18 -22.90
N LEU A 156 -5.09 4.91 -22.97
CA LEU A 156 -4.16 3.83 -22.60
C LEU A 156 -3.17 3.51 -23.71
N ASN A 157 -1.89 3.73 -23.45
CA ASN A 157 -0.80 3.29 -24.33
C ASN A 157 0.20 2.43 -23.54
N ILE A 158 0.05 1.11 -23.64
CA ILE A 158 0.87 0.14 -22.92
C ILE A 158 2.35 0.28 -23.29
N LYS A 159 2.68 0.46 -24.58
CA LYS A 159 4.07 0.63 -25.05
C LYS A 159 4.73 1.86 -24.39
N LYS A 160 3.97 2.96 -24.23
CA LYS A 160 4.45 4.16 -23.52
C LYS A 160 4.70 3.86 -22.03
N LEU A 161 3.81 3.12 -21.38
CA LEU A 161 3.98 2.76 -19.97
C LEU A 161 5.17 1.82 -19.75
N VAL A 162 5.41 0.85 -20.63
CA VAL A 162 6.62 0.00 -20.59
C VAL A 162 7.88 0.86 -20.70
N LYS A 163 7.91 1.84 -21.62
CA LYS A 163 9.04 2.78 -21.74
C LYS A 163 9.26 3.59 -20.46
N ILE A 164 8.18 4.09 -19.83
CA ILE A 164 8.26 4.81 -18.55
C ILE A 164 8.83 3.90 -17.46
N THR A 165 8.31 2.67 -17.33
CA THR A 165 8.77 1.67 -16.35
C THR A 165 10.26 1.38 -16.52
N ASN A 166 10.72 1.19 -17.76
CA ASN A 166 12.12 0.86 -18.03
C ASN A 166 13.07 2.05 -17.89
N LYS A 167 12.56 3.29 -18.09
CA LYS A 167 13.36 4.52 -17.89
C LYS A 167 13.66 4.77 -16.41
N TRP A 168 12.81 4.29 -15.50
CA TRP A 168 13.08 4.43 -14.07
C TRP A 168 14.29 3.57 -13.68
N SER A 169 15.26 4.16 -12.96
CA SER A 169 16.52 3.51 -12.60
C SER A 169 16.35 2.25 -11.74
N GLY A 170 15.27 2.16 -10.97
CA GLY A 170 15.09 1.18 -9.90
C GLY A 170 15.62 1.71 -8.58
N LEU A 171 15.56 0.90 -7.53
CA LEU A 171 16.06 1.29 -6.19
C LEU A 171 17.60 1.22 -6.11
N LYS A 172 18.24 0.43 -6.97
CA LYS A 172 19.70 0.31 -6.98
C LYS A 172 20.35 1.67 -7.22
N ASN A 173 21.31 2.02 -6.36
CA ASN A 173 22.03 3.31 -6.36
C ASN A 173 21.18 4.54 -5.97
N LEU A 174 19.96 4.37 -5.45
CA LEU A 174 19.22 5.45 -4.80
C LEU A 174 19.61 5.52 -3.34
N ASP A 175 19.95 6.73 -2.88
CA ASP A 175 20.16 7.01 -1.45
C ASP A 175 18.79 7.26 -0.79
N LEU A 176 18.04 6.17 -0.57
CA LEU A 176 16.72 6.25 0.06
C LEU A 176 16.82 6.61 1.54
N ALA A 177 17.90 6.22 2.21
CA ALA A 177 18.14 6.61 3.59
C ALA A 177 18.18 8.14 3.72
N LYS A 178 18.93 8.84 2.86
CA LYS A 178 18.95 10.29 2.81
C LYS A 178 17.58 10.91 2.52
N LEU A 179 16.74 10.22 1.72
CA LEU A 179 15.39 10.68 1.38
C LEU A 179 14.46 10.66 2.58
N VAL A 180 14.50 9.58 3.39
CA VAL A 180 13.57 9.35 4.50
C VAL A 180 14.09 9.82 5.85
N SER A 181 15.40 10.10 6.00
CA SER A 181 16.02 10.60 7.22
C SER A 181 15.42 11.92 7.67
N THR A 182 15.32 12.10 8.96
CA THR A 182 14.92 13.39 9.54
C THR A 182 15.91 14.49 9.16
N LYS A 183 15.40 15.70 9.00
CA LYS A 183 16.23 16.89 8.67
C LYS A 183 16.60 17.71 9.89
N LYS A 184 15.98 17.42 11.04
CA LYS A 184 16.17 18.17 12.28
C LYS A 184 16.13 17.22 13.47
N ASN A 185 16.89 17.54 14.51
CA ASN A 185 16.75 16.87 15.79
C ASN A 185 15.36 17.18 16.36
N TYR A 186 14.74 16.19 16.96
CA TYR A 186 13.47 16.34 17.65
C TYR A 186 13.43 15.49 18.90
N LEU A 187 12.64 15.90 19.88
CA LEU A 187 12.33 15.09 21.04
C LEU A 187 11.05 14.30 20.75
N TRP A 188 11.10 13.02 21.02
CA TRP A 188 9.90 12.20 20.97
C TRP A 188 8.92 12.65 22.06
N GLN A 189 7.62 12.71 21.71
CA GLN A 189 6.58 13.19 22.65
C GLN A 189 6.22 12.16 23.73
N ASP A 190 6.99 11.11 23.86
CA ASP A 190 6.88 10.05 24.88
C ASP A 190 5.54 9.31 24.86
N TYR A 191 4.88 9.24 23.70
CA TYR A 191 3.68 8.44 23.56
C TYR A 191 4.02 6.95 23.54
N LYS A 192 3.33 6.19 24.38
CA LYS A 192 3.34 4.72 24.41
C LYS A 192 2.55 4.14 23.23
N THR A 193 2.63 2.82 23.05
CA THR A 193 1.81 2.12 22.06
C THR A 193 0.32 2.33 22.34
N TRP A 194 -0.48 2.35 21.28
CA TRP A 194 -1.91 2.55 21.38
C TRP A 194 -2.61 1.39 22.09
N LYS A 195 -3.52 1.71 23.02
CA LYS A 195 -4.38 0.75 23.72
C LYS A 195 -5.83 1.15 23.57
N LYS A 196 -6.71 0.15 23.42
CA LYS A 196 -8.15 0.36 23.19
C LYS A 196 -8.80 1.23 24.27
N GLU A 197 -8.41 1.00 25.52
CA GLU A 197 -9.01 1.66 26.69
C GLU A 197 -8.59 3.13 26.80
N ASN A 198 -7.38 3.48 26.38
CA ASN A 198 -6.74 4.74 26.73
C ASN A 198 -6.13 5.50 25.55
N GLY A 199 -6.14 4.92 24.35
CA GLY A 199 -5.46 5.49 23.19
C GLY A 199 -3.94 5.53 23.35
N TYR A 200 -3.33 6.62 22.91
CA TYR A 200 -1.89 6.89 23.12
C TYR A 200 -1.68 7.61 24.46
N LEU A 201 -1.12 6.91 25.44
CA LEU A 201 -0.76 7.49 26.74
C LEU A 201 0.65 8.07 26.67
N LYS A 202 0.84 9.20 27.33
CA LYS A 202 2.19 9.74 27.58
C LYS A 202 2.93 8.94 28.63
N ASN A 203 4.22 8.69 28.40
CA ASN A 203 5.10 8.15 29.43
C ASN A 203 5.39 9.23 30.47
N LYS A 204 4.93 9.02 31.71
CA LYS A 204 5.16 9.94 32.84
C LYS A 204 6.41 9.62 33.66
N LYS A 205 6.90 8.37 33.54
CA LYS A 205 8.06 7.87 34.31
C LYS A 205 9.16 7.51 33.32
N LYS A 206 10.17 8.37 33.19
CA LYS A 206 11.34 8.13 32.35
C LYS A 206 12.47 7.62 33.24
N ILE A 207 13.09 6.52 32.86
CA ILE A 207 14.19 5.88 33.57
C ILE A 207 15.47 5.96 32.74
N LEU A 208 15.33 5.82 31.41
CA LEU A 208 16.45 5.78 30.49
C LEU A 208 16.30 6.89 29.43
N HIS A 209 17.45 7.43 29.01
CA HIS A 209 17.54 8.33 27.87
C HIS A 209 18.10 7.56 26.67
N VAL A 210 17.33 7.52 25.56
CA VAL A 210 17.74 6.86 24.31
C VAL A 210 17.91 7.91 23.22
N VAL A 211 19.06 7.91 22.56
CA VAL A 211 19.30 8.70 21.35
C VAL A 211 19.11 7.79 20.15
N ALA A 212 18.11 8.07 19.34
CA ALA A 212 17.82 7.33 18.12
C ALA A 212 18.39 8.07 16.90
N ILE A 213 19.19 7.39 16.09
CA ILE A 213 19.64 7.91 14.79
C ILE A 213 18.57 7.56 13.76
N ASP A 214 17.84 8.61 13.30
CA ASP A 214 16.65 8.44 12.47
C ASP A 214 17.00 8.42 10.96
N TYR A 215 17.06 7.25 10.39
CA TYR A 215 17.14 6.97 8.95
C TYR A 215 15.79 6.54 8.36
N GLY A 216 14.69 7.10 8.85
CA GLY A 216 13.32 6.71 8.49
C GLY A 216 12.73 5.76 9.52
N ILE A 217 12.83 6.13 10.80
CA ILE A 217 12.32 5.33 11.92
C ILE A 217 10.79 5.29 11.90
N LYS A 218 10.22 4.12 12.20
CA LYS A 218 8.79 3.96 12.42
C LYS A 218 8.38 4.53 13.77
N LYS A 219 7.27 5.26 13.81
CA LYS A 219 6.74 5.81 15.08
C LYS A 219 6.51 4.73 16.13
N ASN A 220 6.11 3.52 15.74
CA ASN A 220 5.92 2.43 16.69
C ASN A 220 7.20 1.99 17.38
N ILE A 221 8.37 2.08 16.75
CA ILE A 221 9.65 1.81 17.43
C ILE A 221 9.84 2.80 18.59
N LEU A 222 9.59 4.09 18.38
CA LEU A 222 9.68 5.12 19.41
C LEU A 222 8.64 4.92 20.52
N ARG A 223 7.43 4.48 20.16
CA ARG A 223 6.36 4.15 21.11
C ARG A 223 6.76 2.98 22.00
N TYR A 224 7.39 1.95 21.44
CA TYR A 224 7.91 0.83 22.23
C TYR A 224 9.00 1.27 23.21
N PHE A 225 9.92 2.14 22.83
CA PHE A 225 10.86 2.71 23.80
C PHE A 225 10.13 3.40 24.95
N SER A 226 9.07 4.14 24.66
CA SER A 226 8.25 4.77 25.71
C SER A 226 7.52 3.76 26.60
N ASP A 227 7.12 2.59 26.07
CA ASP A 227 6.53 1.51 26.88
C ASP A 227 7.55 0.96 27.91
N PHE A 228 8.82 0.94 27.55
CA PHE A 228 9.93 0.56 28.45
C PHE A 228 10.45 1.71 29.31
N ASN A 229 9.72 2.83 29.40
CA ASN A 229 10.08 4.01 30.18
C ASN A 229 11.40 4.69 29.73
N CYS A 230 11.71 4.62 28.47
CA CYS A 230 12.78 5.40 27.86
C CYS A 230 12.33 6.82 27.52
#